data_60087f2168620f76effd52d251da212f
#
_entry.id   60087f2168620f76effd52d251da212f
#
_cell.length_a   1.000
_cell.length_b   1.000
_cell.length_c   1.000
_cell.angle_alpha   90.00
_cell.angle_beta   90.00
_cell.angle_gamma   90.00
#
_symmetry.space_group_name_H-M   'P 1'
#
loop_
_entity.id
_entity.type
_entity.pdbx_description
1 polymer ?
#
loop_
_entity_poly.entity_id
_entity_poly.type
_entity_poly.pdbx_seq_one_letter_code
_entity_poly.pdbx_strand_id
1 'polypeptide(L)'
;MSNSSFHQSRREMRHKRLRKKLAGTQERPRLAVFRSNHHIYAQVIDDAAGHTLVAASTLDPDFKSQPSTDGKIDSATAVGASIAQKAKDAGIERVVFDRGGYAYHGRVKALAEAAREVGLDF
;
A
#
# COMPACT_ATOMS: atom_id res chain seq x y z
N MET A 1 10.96 30.90 -14.67
CA MET A 1 10.35 29.60 -14.41
C MET A 1 10.33 29.35 -12.90
N SER A 2 9.20 28.99 -12.38
CA SER A 2 9.11 28.69 -10.95
C SER A 2 9.84 27.36 -10.68
N ASN A 3 10.69 27.37 -9.66
CA ASN A 3 11.36 26.14 -9.24
C ASN A 3 10.51 25.25 -8.37
N SER A 4 9.30 25.68 -8.03
CA SER A 4 8.42 24.89 -7.17
C SER A 4 8.09 23.51 -7.74
N SER A 5 8.02 23.39 -9.09
CA SER A 5 7.77 22.14 -9.75
C SER A 5 8.92 21.13 -9.60
N PHE A 6 10.12 21.60 -9.21
CA PHE A 6 11.27 20.73 -8.99
C PHE A 6 11.51 20.42 -7.52
N HIS A 7 10.78 21.10 -6.64
CA HIS A 7 10.89 20.83 -5.22
C HIS A 7 10.08 19.59 -4.87
N GLN A 8 10.77 18.55 -4.47
CA GLN A 8 10.17 17.33 -4.00
C GLN A 8 10.44 17.19 -2.51
N SER A 9 9.47 16.66 -1.77
CA SER A 9 9.68 16.31 -0.37
C SER A 9 10.76 15.23 -0.27
N ARG A 10 11.36 15.09 0.91
CA ARG A 10 12.31 14.00 1.15
C ARG A 10 11.66 12.64 0.93
N ARG A 11 10.39 12.50 1.30
CA ARG A 11 9.63 11.28 1.05
C ARG A 11 9.51 10.99 -0.44
N GLU A 12 9.17 11.99 -1.24
CA GLU A 12 9.02 11.82 -2.69
C GLU A 12 10.33 11.42 -3.34
N MET A 13 11.44 12.03 -2.93
CA MET A 13 12.76 11.67 -3.46
C MET A 13 13.17 10.25 -3.06
N ARG A 14 12.89 9.84 -1.83
CA ARG A 14 13.13 8.45 -1.40
C ARG A 14 12.29 7.47 -2.20
N HIS A 15 11.02 7.78 -2.40
CA HIS A 15 10.10 6.94 -3.18
C HIS A 15 10.61 6.82 -4.62
N LYS A 16 11.01 7.91 -5.22
CA LYS A 16 11.53 7.91 -6.59
C LYS A 16 12.77 7.02 -6.73
N ARG A 17 13.67 7.06 -5.74
CA ARG A 17 14.86 6.19 -5.73
C ARG A 17 14.49 4.72 -5.55
N LEU A 18 13.55 4.43 -4.66
CA LEU A 18 13.06 3.07 -4.43
C LEU A 18 12.39 2.52 -5.69
N ARG A 19 11.61 3.34 -6.39
CA ARG A 19 10.90 2.92 -7.59
C ARG A 19 11.84 2.50 -8.72
N LYS A 20 13.06 2.98 -8.75
CA LYS A 20 14.06 2.50 -9.71
C LYS A 20 14.45 1.05 -9.47
N LYS A 21 14.33 0.58 -8.24
CA LYS A 21 14.70 -0.78 -7.83
C LYS A 21 13.48 -1.69 -7.70
N LEU A 22 12.29 -1.11 -7.48
CA LEU A 22 11.07 -1.84 -7.25
C LEU A 22 10.15 -1.72 -8.46
N ALA A 23 10.01 -2.80 -9.19
CA ALA A 23 9.04 -2.90 -10.27
C ALA A 23 8.16 -4.12 -10.03
N GLY A 24 6.85 -3.92 -10.06
CA GLY A 24 5.90 -5.02 -9.98
C GLY A 24 5.76 -5.71 -11.32
N THR A 25 5.76 -7.04 -11.30
CA THR A 25 5.52 -7.86 -12.48
C THR A 25 4.22 -8.62 -12.32
N GLN A 26 3.80 -9.35 -13.33
CA GLN A 26 2.61 -10.18 -13.25
C GLN A 26 2.77 -11.26 -12.16
N GLU A 27 3.96 -11.83 -12.02
CA GLU A 27 4.24 -12.88 -11.04
C GLU A 27 4.44 -12.33 -9.63
N ARG A 28 4.98 -11.13 -9.53
CA ARG A 28 5.22 -10.45 -8.27
C ARG A 28 4.84 -8.99 -8.40
N PRO A 29 3.53 -8.68 -8.32
CA PRO A 29 3.06 -7.30 -8.41
C PRO A 29 3.57 -6.45 -7.26
N ARG A 30 3.46 -5.15 -7.42
CA ARG A 30 3.90 -4.20 -6.40
C ARG A 30 2.75 -3.85 -5.46
N LEU A 31 2.95 -4.09 -4.17
CA LEU A 31 2.03 -3.63 -3.13
C LEU A 31 2.44 -2.21 -2.73
N ALA A 32 1.68 -1.24 -3.19
CA ALA A 32 1.94 0.17 -2.93
C ALA A 32 1.04 0.68 -1.80
N VAL A 33 1.61 1.48 -0.91
CA VAL A 33 0.90 2.08 0.22
C VAL A 33 0.92 3.59 0.08
N PHE A 34 -0.23 4.21 0.27
CA PHE A 34 -0.40 5.66 0.33
C PHE A 34 -1.14 6.00 1.60
N ARG A 35 -0.80 7.10 2.21
CA ARG A 35 -1.53 7.57 3.38
C ARG A 35 -1.75 9.08 3.33
N SER A 36 -2.90 9.50 3.81
CA SER A 36 -3.19 10.87 4.14
C SER A 36 -3.31 11.00 5.65
N ASN A 37 -3.69 12.19 6.13
CA ASN A 37 -3.85 12.41 7.57
C ASN A 37 -4.89 11.46 8.19
N HIS A 38 -6.01 11.21 7.50
CA HIS A 38 -7.12 10.43 8.05
C HIS A 38 -7.30 9.06 7.42
N HIS A 39 -6.67 8.79 6.29
CA HIS A 39 -6.92 7.57 5.52
C HIS A 39 -5.64 6.90 5.10
N ILE A 40 -5.74 5.60 4.85
CA ILE A 40 -4.65 4.81 4.29
C ILE A 40 -5.20 3.98 3.14
N TYR A 41 -4.39 3.78 2.12
CA TYR A 41 -4.74 3.11 0.87
C TYR A 41 -3.67 2.10 0.53
N ALA A 42 -4.09 0.97 -0.02
CA ALA A 42 -3.17 -0.04 -0.53
C ALA A 42 -3.62 -0.47 -1.92
N GLN A 43 -2.67 -0.66 -2.83
CA GLN A 43 -2.93 -1.14 -4.18
C GLN A 43 -1.92 -2.21 -4.54
N VAL A 44 -2.37 -3.25 -5.23
CA VAL A 44 -1.47 -4.23 -5.83
C VAL A 44 -1.46 -3.95 -7.33
N ILE A 45 -0.29 -3.62 -7.87
CA ILE A 45 -0.12 -3.06 -9.21
C ILE A 45 0.81 -3.94 -10.04
N ASP A 46 0.36 -4.28 -11.25
CA ASP A 46 1.22 -4.85 -12.28
C ASP A 46 1.80 -3.70 -13.10
N ASP A 47 3.06 -3.36 -12.84
CA ASP A 47 3.71 -2.24 -13.52
C ASP A 47 3.97 -2.51 -15.00
N ALA A 48 4.14 -3.77 -15.37
CA ALA A 48 4.34 -4.12 -16.79
C ALA A 48 3.09 -3.86 -17.63
N ALA A 49 1.92 -4.12 -17.06
CA ALA A 49 0.65 -3.85 -17.71
C ALA A 49 0.11 -2.44 -17.44
N GLY A 50 0.71 -1.73 -16.47
CA GLY A 50 0.22 -0.42 -16.03
C GLY A 50 -1.16 -0.51 -15.39
N HIS A 51 -1.42 -1.55 -14.62
CA HIS A 51 -2.76 -1.90 -14.20
C HIS A 51 -2.81 -2.24 -12.71
N THR A 52 -3.80 -1.66 -12.00
CA THR A 52 -4.08 -2.00 -10.61
C THR A 52 -4.93 -3.24 -10.56
N LEU A 53 -4.43 -4.28 -9.90
CA LEU A 53 -5.10 -5.57 -9.83
C LEU A 53 -6.14 -5.62 -8.71
N VAL A 54 -5.78 -5.16 -7.52
CA VAL A 54 -6.70 -5.05 -6.37
C VAL A 54 -6.35 -3.81 -5.57
N ALA A 55 -7.32 -3.30 -4.83
CA ALA A 55 -7.15 -2.12 -4.00
C ALA A 55 -8.00 -2.22 -2.73
N ALA A 56 -7.53 -1.62 -1.65
CA ALA A 56 -8.25 -1.51 -0.39
C ALA A 56 -7.92 -0.17 0.25
N SER A 57 -8.86 0.40 0.97
CA SER A 57 -8.64 1.64 1.70
C SER A 57 -9.63 1.78 2.85
N THR A 58 -9.35 2.71 3.75
CA THR A 58 -10.28 3.08 4.82
C THR A 58 -11.55 3.77 4.30
N LEU A 59 -11.56 4.16 3.02
CA LEU A 59 -12.74 4.74 2.37
C LEU A 59 -13.68 3.68 1.77
N ASP A 60 -13.27 2.41 1.78
CA ASP A 60 -14.11 1.33 1.24
C ASP A 60 -15.42 1.22 2.03
N PRO A 61 -16.54 0.89 1.37
CA PRO A 61 -17.82 0.74 2.07
C PRO A 61 -17.80 -0.24 3.23
N ASP A 62 -17.03 -1.32 3.11
CA ASP A 62 -16.89 -2.31 4.18
C ASP A 62 -16.31 -1.70 5.45
N PHE A 63 -15.39 -0.75 5.31
CA PHE A 63 -14.82 -0.03 6.45
C PHE A 63 -15.82 0.93 7.08
N LYS A 64 -16.61 1.61 6.26
CA LYS A 64 -17.59 2.58 6.75
C LYS A 64 -18.74 1.93 7.52
N SER A 65 -19.04 0.69 7.18
CA SER A 65 -20.13 -0.05 7.83
C SER A 65 -19.70 -0.75 9.12
N GLN A 66 -18.40 -0.83 9.40
CA GLN A 66 -17.88 -1.44 10.61
C GLN A 66 -17.90 -0.44 11.77
N PRO A 67 -18.04 -0.93 13.02
CA PRO A 67 -17.84 -0.06 14.17
C PRO A 67 -16.51 0.64 14.09
N SER A 68 -16.47 1.91 14.46
CA SER A 68 -15.24 2.67 14.38
C SER A 68 -14.15 2.01 15.23
N THR A 69 -13.02 1.73 14.59
CA THR A 69 -11.83 1.32 15.31
C THR A 69 -11.16 2.59 15.84
N ASP A 70 -10.74 2.53 17.08
CA ASP A 70 -10.12 3.67 17.73
C ASP A 70 -8.66 3.75 17.33
N GLY A 71 -8.37 4.35 16.19
CA GLY A 71 -7.00 4.65 15.87
C GLY A 71 -6.60 4.29 14.45
N LYS A 72 -5.61 5.03 13.99
CA LYS A 72 -5.09 4.93 12.63
C LYS A 72 -4.32 3.63 12.40
N ILE A 73 -3.72 3.07 13.48
CA ILE A 73 -2.98 1.80 13.38
C ILE A 73 -3.94 0.65 13.19
N ASP A 74 -5.06 0.63 13.93
CA ASP A 74 -6.08 -0.40 13.77
C ASP A 74 -6.70 -0.36 12.38
N SER A 75 -6.96 0.82 11.86
CA SER A 75 -7.45 1.00 10.49
C SER A 75 -6.45 0.48 9.47
N ALA A 76 -5.17 0.75 9.65
CA ALA A 76 -4.12 0.26 8.77
C ALA A 76 -4.00 -1.25 8.81
N THR A 77 -4.11 -1.85 9.99
CA THR A 77 -4.14 -3.30 10.16
C THR A 77 -5.28 -3.92 9.37
N ALA A 78 -6.46 -3.34 9.47
CA ALA A 78 -7.64 -3.82 8.74
C ALA A 78 -7.47 -3.67 7.22
N VAL A 79 -6.90 -2.56 6.74
CA VAL A 79 -6.60 -2.39 5.31
C VAL A 79 -5.59 -3.42 4.83
N GLY A 80 -4.55 -3.69 5.63
CA GLY A 80 -3.55 -4.71 5.31
C GLY A 80 -4.15 -6.09 5.16
N ALA A 81 -5.01 -6.49 6.09
CA ALA A 81 -5.73 -7.76 6.01
C ALA A 81 -6.64 -7.80 4.77
N SER A 82 -7.35 -6.71 4.50
CA SER A 82 -8.25 -6.62 3.35
C SER A 82 -7.52 -6.74 2.02
N ILE A 83 -6.43 -5.99 1.84
CA ILE A 83 -5.68 -6.04 0.57
C ILE A 83 -5.08 -7.43 0.35
N ALA A 84 -4.57 -8.05 1.40
CA ALA A 84 -4.00 -9.40 1.29
C ALA A 84 -5.07 -10.43 0.93
N GLN A 85 -6.24 -10.36 1.53
CA GLN A 85 -7.34 -11.26 1.21
C GLN A 85 -7.79 -11.08 -0.24
N LYS A 86 -7.94 -9.84 -0.69
CA LYS A 86 -8.29 -9.55 -2.09
C LYS A 86 -7.24 -10.06 -3.06
N ALA A 87 -5.96 -9.91 -2.71
CA ALA A 87 -4.87 -10.42 -3.53
C ALA A 87 -4.92 -11.95 -3.64
N LYS A 88 -5.10 -12.64 -2.52
CA LYS A 88 -5.21 -14.10 -2.50
C LYS A 88 -6.40 -14.58 -3.31
N ASP A 89 -7.54 -13.91 -3.18
CA ASP A 89 -8.75 -14.24 -3.96
C ASP A 89 -8.52 -14.06 -5.47
N ALA A 90 -7.63 -13.14 -5.84
CA ALA A 90 -7.24 -12.92 -7.24
C ALA A 90 -6.08 -13.83 -7.70
N GLY A 91 -5.63 -14.75 -6.85
CA GLY A 91 -4.55 -15.67 -7.19
C GLY A 91 -3.15 -15.09 -7.00
N ILE A 92 -3.03 -13.98 -6.31
CA ILE A 92 -1.74 -13.33 -6.05
C ILE A 92 -1.20 -13.81 -4.72
N GLU A 93 0.00 -14.41 -4.72
CA GLU A 93 0.62 -14.93 -3.50
C GLU A 93 1.83 -14.11 -3.06
N ARG A 94 2.53 -13.50 -4.02
CA ARG A 94 3.78 -12.77 -3.79
C ARG A 94 3.67 -11.36 -4.32
N VAL A 95 4.24 -10.42 -3.56
CA VAL A 95 4.30 -9.02 -3.98
C VAL A 95 5.66 -8.44 -3.62
N VAL A 96 6.00 -7.32 -4.27
CA VAL A 96 7.11 -6.46 -3.88
C VAL A 96 6.51 -5.32 -3.07
N PHE A 97 7.02 -5.09 -1.87
CA PHE A 97 6.45 -4.04 -1.01
C PHE A 97 7.06 -2.68 -1.33
N ASP A 98 6.21 -1.73 -1.72
CA ASP A 98 6.57 -0.34 -1.95
C ASP A 98 5.87 0.53 -0.89
N ARG A 99 6.62 0.96 0.09
CA ARG A 99 6.08 1.77 1.18
C ARG A 99 5.91 3.25 0.82
N GLY A 100 6.11 3.63 -0.45
CA GLY A 100 5.85 4.98 -0.92
C GLY A 100 6.79 6.05 -0.38
N GLY A 101 8.00 5.67 0.05
CA GLY A 101 8.94 6.59 0.69
C GLY A 101 8.61 6.91 2.14
N TYR A 102 7.54 6.34 2.70
CA TYR A 102 7.24 6.45 4.12
C TYR A 102 8.19 5.58 4.94
N ALA A 103 8.44 5.97 6.18
CA ALA A 103 9.19 5.12 7.09
C ALA A 103 8.42 3.83 7.41
N TYR A 104 9.14 2.72 7.58
CA TYR A 104 8.52 1.46 7.99
C TYR A 104 8.20 1.52 9.49
N HIS A 105 7.14 2.24 9.81
CA HIS A 105 6.75 2.54 11.18
C HIS A 105 5.25 2.83 11.23
N GLY A 106 4.64 2.68 12.40
CA GLY A 106 3.26 3.03 12.65
C GLY A 106 2.29 2.36 11.68
N ARG A 107 1.52 3.17 10.97
CA ARG A 107 0.48 2.67 10.06
C ARG A 107 1.02 1.81 8.92
N VAL A 108 2.15 2.20 8.35
CA VAL A 108 2.75 1.44 7.24
C VAL A 108 3.19 0.07 7.70
N LYS A 109 3.83 0.00 8.86
CA LYS A 109 4.25 -1.27 9.46
C LYS A 109 3.04 -2.15 9.82
N ALA A 110 2.02 -1.56 10.42
CA ALA A 110 0.80 -2.30 10.80
C ALA A 110 0.12 -2.91 9.58
N LEU A 111 0.02 -2.18 8.49
CA LEU A 111 -0.55 -2.67 7.24
C LEU A 111 0.27 -3.84 6.68
N ALA A 112 1.59 -3.68 6.63
CA ALA A 112 2.47 -4.72 6.08
C ALA A 112 2.43 -6.00 6.90
N GLU A 113 2.48 -5.88 8.23
CA GLU A 113 2.42 -7.04 9.11
C GLU A 113 1.09 -7.78 9.01
N ALA A 114 -0.02 -7.04 8.93
CA ALA A 114 -1.34 -7.65 8.75
C ALA A 114 -1.46 -8.40 7.42
N ALA A 115 -0.91 -7.83 6.36
CA ALA A 115 -0.91 -8.49 5.06
C ALA A 115 -0.09 -9.78 5.10
N ARG A 116 1.05 -9.78 5.78
CA ARG A 116 1.86 -10.99 5.95
C ARG A 116 1.14 -12.06 6.77
N GLU A 117 0.41 -11.68 7.80
CA GLU A 117 -0.36 -12.61 8.62
C GLU A 117 -1.44 -13.33 7.84
N VAL A 118 -2.07 -12.66 6.88
CA VAL A 118 -3.06 -13.27 6.01
C VAL A 118 -2.41 -14.26 5.03
N GLY A 119 -1.13 -14.12 4.78
CA GLY A 119 -0.36 -15.06 3.98
C GLY A 119 0.26 -14.49 2.72
N LEU A 120 0.27 -13.19 2.57
CA LEU A 120 0.93 -12.54 1.43
C LEU A 120 2.44 -12.57 1.64
N ASP A 121 3.18 -12.99 0.63
CA ASP A 121 4.64 -13.17 0.69
C ASP A 121 5.37 -11.92 0.19
N PHE A 122 6.09 -11.31 1.08
CA PHE A 122 7.01 -10.21 0.74
C PHE A 122 7.96 -9.90 1.87
#